data_293ee8df61fe546b9be0d8979d3afe47
#
_entry.id   293ee8df61fe546b9be0d8979d3afe47
#
_cell.length_a   1.000
_cell.length_b   1.000
_cell.length_c   1.000
_cell.angle_alpha   90.00
_cell.angle_beta   90.00
_cell.angle_gamma   90.00
#
_symmetry.space_group_name_H-M   'P 1'
#
loop_
_entity.id
_entity.type
_entity.pdbx_description
1 polymer ?
#
loop_
_entity_poly.entity_id
_entity_poly.type
_entity_poly.pdbx_seq_one_letter_code
_entity_poly.pdbx_strand_id
1 'polypeptide(L)'
;MHIRKFFLLATILCSVCSLNAQRHEQLLETGWKFHKGETNGAETVSFNDSQWESVCIPHDWAIYGPFDRNNDLQNVAITQNLEKQASVKTGRTGGLPYVGVGWYRTRFDADPDKKTTLVFDGAMSEARVYVNGKEACFWPFGYNSFHCDITELLHKEGKDN
;
A
#
# COMPACT_ATOMS: atom_id res chain seq x y z
N MET A 1 -44.53 -5.13 -45.19
CA MET A 1 -43.77 -6.32 -44.73
C MET A 1 -42.30 -6.01 -44.40
N HIS A 2 -41.73 -4.86 -44.80
CA HIS A 2 -40.33 -4.50 -44.53
C HIS A 2 -40.03 -3.85 -43.16
N ILE A 3 -40.99 -3.16 -42.56
CA ILE A 3 -40.83 -2.44 -41.28
C ILE A 3 -40.65 -3.43 -40.10
N ARG A 4 -41.37 -4.57 -40.12
CA ARG A 4 -41.21 -5.59 -39.05
C ARG A 4 -39.88 -6.27 -39.01
N LYS A 5 -39.19 -6.41 -40.16
CA LYS A 5 -37.82 -7.00 -40.23
C LYS A 5 -36.77 -6.05 -39.72
N PHE A 6 -36.96 -4.74 -39.85
CA PHE A 6 -36.05 -3.72 -39.35
C PHE A 6 -36.07 -3.63 -37.81
N PHE A 7 -37.23 -3.74 -37.20
CA PHE A 7 -37.37 -3.76 -35.73
C PHE A 7 -36.78 -5.03 -35.12
N LEU A 8 -36.84 -6.16 -35.77
CA LEU A 8 -36.27 -7.41 -35.27
C LEU A 8 -34.74 -7.38 -35.33
N LEU A 9 -34.15 -6.74 -36.32
CA LEU A 9 -32.69 -6.58 -36.47
C LEU A 9 -32.13 -5.59 -35.44
N ALA A 10 -32.87 -4.51 -35.11
CA ALA A 10 -32.48 -3.53 -34.12
C ALA A 10 -32.54 -4.09 -32.68
N THR A 11 -33.47 -4.97 -32.37
CA THR A 11 -33.56 -5.63 -31.05
C THR A 11 -32.47 -6.68 -30.88
N ILE A 12 -32.01 -7.35 -31.90
CA ILE A 12 -30.90 -8.31 -31.84
C ILE A 12 -29.55 -7.56 -31.65
N LEU A 13 -29.40 -6.40 -32.28
CA LEU A 13 -28.17 -5.60 -32.12
C LEU A 13 -28.04 -4.97 -30.72
N CYS A 14 -29.12 -4.68 -30.02
CA CYS A 14 -29.13 -4.13 -28.67
C CYS A 14 -28.82 -5.16 -27.58
N SER A 15 -29.01 -6.46 -27.83
CA SER A 15 -28.78 -7.52 -26.84
C SER A 15 -27.31 -8.00 -26.75
N VAL A 16 -26.41 -7.50 -27.60
CA VAL A 16 -25.00 -7.94 -27.63
C VAL A 16 -24.07 -7.03 -26.81
N CYS A 17 -24.56 -5.93 -26.26
CA CYS A 17 -23.75 -4.97 -25.51
C CYS A 17 -23.84 -5.13 -23.99
N SER A 18 -24.11 -6.33 -23.48
CA SER A 18 -23.88 -6.60 -22.04
C SER A 18 -22.41 -6.90 -21.81
N LEU A 19 -21.56 -5.86 -21.82
CA LEU A 19 -20.21 -5.95 -21.33
C LEU A 19 -20.29 -6.12 -19.81
N ASN A 20 -20.23 -7.36 -19.33
CA ASN A 20 -20.05 -7.66 -17.93
C ASN A 20 -18.60 -7.29 -17.54
N ALA A 21 -18.39 -6.09 -17.03
CA ALA A 21 -17.16 -5.75 -16.36
C ALA A 21 -17.12 -6.52 -15.03
N GLN A 22 -16.37 -7.62 -14.97
CA GLN A 22 -16.18 -8.38 -13.75
C GLN A 22 -14.97 -7.87 -13.01
N ARG A 23 -15.19 -7.34 -11.79
CA ARG A 23 -14.13 -7.04 -10.84
C ARG A 23 -13.65 -8.35 -10.20
N HIS A 24 -12.36 -8.57 -10.18
CA HIS A 24 -11.71 -9.63 -9.44
C HIS A 24 -10.91 -9.02 -8.31
N GLU A 25 -11.03 -9.55 -7.10
CA GLU A 25 -10.27 -9.11 -5.93
C GLU A 25 -9.43 -10.28 -5.42
N GLN A 26 -8.18 -9.97 -5.08
CA GLN A 26 -7.25 -10.89 -4.46
C GLN A 26 -6.69 -10.25 -3.20
N LEU A 27 -6.81 -10.94 -2.06
CA LEU A 27 -6.20 -10.51 -0.81
C LEU A 27 -4.74 -10.94 -0.75
N LEU A 28 -3.87 -10.02 -0.37
CA LEU A 28 -2.43 -10.24 -0.21
C LEU A 28 -2.07 -10.23 1.28
N GLU A 29 -2.58 -11.18 2.06
CA GLU A 29 -2.40 -11.23 3.52
C GLU A 29 -1.16 -12.03 3.94
N THR A 30 -0.66 -12.91 3.09
CA THR A 30 0.45 -13.83 3.38
C THR A 30 1.58 -13.68 2.39
N GLY A 31 2.74 -14.28 2.71
CA GLY A 31 3.90 -14.26 1.82
C GLY A 31 4.71 -12.97 1.91
N TRP A 32 4.47 -12.14 2.90
CA TRP A 32 5.22 -10.92 3.12
C TRP A 32 6.54 -11.16 3.82
N LYS A 33 7.53 -10.35 3.45
CA LYS A 33 8.81 -10.20 4.13
C LYS A 33 8.88 -8.81 4.73
N PHE A 34 9.34 -8.71 5.96
CA PHE A 34 9.46 -7.48 6.71
C PHE A 34 10.89 -7.22 7.15
N HIS A 35 11.33 -5.98 7.09
CA HIS A 35 12.59 -5.51 7.65
C HIS A 35 12.42 -4.14 8.30
N LYS A 36 12.92 -4.01 9.53
CA LYS A 36 12.91 -2.77 10.29
C LYS A 36 14.18 -1.98 10.03
N GLY A 37 14.04 -0.75 9.59
CA GLY A 37 15.15 0.17 9.33
C GLY A 37 15.38 0.46 7.86
N GLU A 38 16.30 1.39 7.61
CA GLU A 38 16.69 1.77 6.25
C GLU A 38 17.41 0.64 5.54
N THR A 39 17.09 0.43 4.29
CA THR A 39 17.73 -0.58 3.45
C THR A 39 17.86 -0.07 2.02
N ASN A 40 19.08 0.16 1.60
CA ASN A 40 19.38 0.64 0.26
C ASN A 40 19.07 -0.43 -0.79
N GLY A 41 18.34 -0.05 -1.83
CA GLY A 41 18.01 -0.91 -2.96
C GLY A 41 16.89 -1.92 -2.68
N ALA A 42 16.21 -1.80 -1.52
CA ALA A 42 15.10 -2.69 -1.16
C ALA A 42 13.92 -2.62 -2.14
N GLU A 43 13.81 -1.55 -2.92
CA GLU A 43 12.82 -1.39 -3.98
C GLU A 43 13.13 -2.22 -5.23
N THR A 44 14.37 -2.69 -5.40
CA THR A 44 14.79 -3.39 -6.63
C THR A 44 14.27 -4.82 -6.69
N VAL A 45 13.99 -5.29 -7.91
CA VAL A 45 13.52 -6.66 -8.15
C VAL A 45 14.54 -7.72 -7.71
N SER A 46 15.84 -7.44 -7.90
CA SER A 46 16.93 -8.36 -7.60
C SER A 46 17.36 -8.35 -6.12
N PHE A 47 16.72 -7.55 -5.27
CA PHE A 47 17.06 -7.47 -3.86
C PHE A 47 16.87 -8.82 -3.17
N ASN A 48 17.87 -9.23 -2.37
CA ASN A 48 17.81 -10.47 -1.61
C ASN A 48 17.19 -10.24 -0.22
N ASP A 49 15.92 -10.59 -0.08
CA ASP A 49 15.15 -10.49 1.16
C ASP A 49 15.07 -11.81 1.96
N SER A 50 15.93 -12.80 1.66
CA SER A 50 15.92 -14.11 2.30
C SER A 50 16.11 -14.07 3.82
N GLN A 51 16.78 -13.03 4.33
CA GLN A 51 17.04 -12.84 5.76
C GLN A 51 15.95 -12.00 6.46
N TRP A 52 14.97 -11.51 5.70
CA TRP A 52 13.88 -10.73 6.28
C TRP A 52 12.86 -11.62 6.98
N GLU A 53 12.22 -11.08 7.99
CA GLU A 53 11.17 -11.76 8.74
C GLU A 53 9.98 -12.09 7.84
N SER A 54 9.43 -13.31 7.97
CA SER A 54 8.19 -13.67 7.30
C SER A 54 7.01 -13.25 8.17
N VAL A 55 6.13 -12.44 7.61
CA VAL A 55 4.98 -11.89 8.32
C VAL A 55 3.68 -12.08 7.53
N CYS A 56 2.56 -11.98 8.23
CA CYS A 56 1.25 -11.80 7.63
C CYS A 56 0.78 -10.37 7.91
N ILE A 57 -0.01 -9.79 7.03
CA ILE A 57 -0.64 -8.49 7.26
C ILE A 57 -2.11 -8.70 7.66
N PRO A 58 -2.69 -7.82 8.52
CA PRO A 58 -2.06 -6.63 9.10
C PRO A 58 -0.94 -6.95 10.08
N HIS A 59 0.14 -6.15 10.07
CA HIS A 59 1.31 -6.32 10.93
C HIS A 59 1.68 -4.98 11.58
N ASP A 60 1.78 -4.97 12.91
CA ASP A 60 2.22 -3.83 13.68
C ASP A 60 3.56 -4.12 14.34
N TRP A 61 4.63 -3.68 13.69
CA TRP A 61 5.99 -3.92 14.14
C TRP A 61 6.45 -3.01 15.29
N ALA A 62 5.72 -1.90 15.55
CA ALA A 62 6.07 -0.95 16.59
C ALA A 62 5.72 -1.44 18.00
N ILE A 63 4.74 -2.34 18.13
CA ILE A 63 4.28 -2.85 19.43
C ILE A 63 5.29 -3.73 20.17
N TYR A 64 6.29 -4.26 19.48
CA TYR A 64 7.31 -5.11 20.09
C TYR A 64 8.57 -4.35 20.56
N GLY A 65 8.58 -3.02 20.39
CA GLY A 65 9.74 -2.21 20.76
C GLY A 65 10.89 -2.30 19.74
N PRO A 66 12.11 -1.93 20.16
CA PRO A 66 12.48 -1.49 21.51
C PRO A 66 11.80 -0.20 21.92
N PHE A 67 11.33 -0.13 23.16
CA PHE A 67 10.76 1.08 23.73
C PHE A 67 11.88 1.93 24.31
N ASP A 68 11.93 3.21 23.95
CA ASP A 68 12.93 4.15 24.44
C ASP A 68 12.29 5.53 24.66
N ARG A 69 12.66 6.19 25.77
CA ARG A 69 12.18 7.54 26.09
C ARG A 69 12.68 8.60 25.12
N ASN A 70 13.70 8.30 24.34
CA ASN A 70 14.25 9.19 23.31
C ASN A 70 13.55 9.05 21.96
N ASN A 71 12.65 8.08 21.80
CA ASN A 71 11.79 8.01 20.62
C ASN A 71 10.76 9.14 20.67
N ASP A 72 10.39 9.67 19.50
CA ASP A 72 9.35 10.69 19.32
C ASP A 72 9.53 11.92 20.24
N LEU A 73 10.77 12.43 20.34
CA LEU A 73 11.05 13.66 21.07
C LEU A 73 10.56 14.88 20.29
N GLN A 74 9.90 15.79 20.99
CA GLN A 74 9.37 17.05 20.45
C GLN A 74 9.88 18.23 21.25
N ASN A 75 10.20 19.34 20.57
CA ASN A 75 10.55 20.59 21.21
C ASN A 75 9.33 21.53 21.20
N VAL A 76 8.59 21.53 22.29
CA VAL A 76 7.28 22.21 22.39
C VAL A 76 7.11 22.97 23.70
N ALA A 77 6.31 24.05 23.64
CA ALA A 77 5.78 24.72 24.82
C ALA A 77 4.29 24.38 24.97
N ILE A 78 3.88 23.87 26.12
CA ILE A 78 2.49 23.52 26.39
C ILE A 78 1.80 24.74 26.97
N THR A 79 1.02 25.45 26.17
CA THR A 79 0.34 26.70 26.57
C THR A 79 -0.66 26.50 27.68
N GLN A 80 -1.31 25.33 27.78
CA GLN A 80 -2.18 24.98 28.91
C GLN A 80 -1.45 24.92 30.25
N ASN A 81 -0.14 24.65 30.25
CA ASN A 81 0.73 24.66 31.39
C ASN A 81 1.40 26.03 31.64
N LEU A 82 0.98 27.07 30.92
CA LEU A 82 1.56 28.42 30.96
C LEU A 82 3.06 28.47 30.60
N GLU A 83 3.55 27.49 29.85
CA GLU A 83 4.93 27.46 29.40
C GLU A 83 5.17 28.54 28.33
N LYS A 84 6.18 29.36 28.52
CA LYS A 84 6.57 30.45 27.62
C LYS A 84 7.70 30.09 26.68
N GLN A 85 8.43 29.01 26.99
CA GLN A 85 9.58 28.54 26.21
C GLN A 85 9.40 27.06 25.88
N ALA A 86 9.75 26.69 24.65
CA ALA A 86 9.76 25.30 24.25
C ALA A 86 10.87 24.53 24.97
N SER A 87 10.56 23.30 25.35
CA SER A 87 11.51 22.35 25.91
C SER A 87 11.29 20.98 25.30
N VAL A 88 12.32 20.13 25.37
CA VAL A 88 12.23 18.76 24.85
C VAL A 88 11.30 17.95 25.74
N LYS A 89 10.28 17.38 25.12
CA LYS A 89 9.27 16.51 25.76
C LYS A 89 9.08 15.25 24.93
N THR A 90 8.56 14.21 25.56
CA THR A 90 8.04 13.05 24.83
C THR A 90 6.80 13.43 24.04
N GLY A 91 6.65 12.88 22.85
CA GLY A 91 5.49 13.10 22.01
C GLY A 91 4.20 12.46 22.56
N ARG A 92 3.15 12.52 21.76
CA ARG A 92 1.80 12.04 22.15
C ARG A 92 1.72 10.53 22.40
N THR A 93 2.66 9.78 21.88
CA THR A 93 2.79 8.33 22.08
C THR A 93 3.40 7.97 23.45
N GLY A 94 3.78 8.98 24.27
CA GLY A 94 4.59 8.79 25.45
C GLY A 94 6.07 8.55 25.16
N GLY A 95 6.48 8.69 23.88
CA GLY A 95 7.87 8.57 23.42
C GLY A 95 8.43 7.14 23.46
N LEU A 96 7.59 6.13 23.68
CA LEU A 96 8.06 4.76 23.90
C LEU A 96 8.16 3.92 22.62
N PRO A 97 7.16 3.93 21.69
CA PRO A 97 7.25 3.11 20.47
C PRO A 97 8.34 3.60 19.53
N TYR A 98 8.98 2.67 18.85
CA TYR A 98 9.96 3.00 17.84
C TYR A 98 9.28 3.72 16.67
N VAL A 99 9.95 4.79 16.19
CA VAL A 99 9.56 5.53 14.99
C VAL A 99 10.69 5.40 13.96
N GLY A 100 10.37 5.05 12.75
CA GLY A 100 11.36 4.89 11.69
C GLY A 100 10.79 4.15 10.47
N VAL A 101 11.68 3.74 9.58
CA VAL A 101 11.32 3.05 8.34
C VAL A 101 11.09 1.56 8.58
N GLY A 102 10.05 1.02 7.95
CA GLY A 102 9.80 -0.40 7.84
C GLY A 102 9.56 -0.78 6.38
N TRP A 103 10.24 -1.81 5.92
CA TRP A 103 10.10 -2.34 4.57
C TRP A 103 9.23 -3.60 4.58
N TYR A 104 8.29 -3.65 3.65
CA TYR A 104 7.48 -4.82 3.37
C TYR A 104 7.65 -5.22 1.91
N ARG A 105 7.88 -6.50 1.66
CA ARG A 105 8.01 -7.05 0.31
C ARG A 105 7.15 -8.28 0.17
N THR A 106 6.50 -8.42 -0.96
CA THR A 106 5.77 -9.63 -1.35
C THR A 106 5.85 -9.81 -2.86
N ARG A 107 5.35 -10.93 -3.33
CA ARG A 107 5.17 -11.22 -4.76
C ARG A 107 3.76 -11.66 -5.01
N PHE A 108 3.23 -11.30 -6.16
CA PHE A 108 1.90 -11.67 -6.58
C PHE A 108 1.80 -11.81 -8.09
N ASP A 109 0.83 -12.60 -8.53
CA ASP A 109 0.48 -12.74 -9.93
C ASP A 109 -0.72 -11.83 -10.26
N ALA A 110 -0.69 -11.21 -11.44
CA ALA A 110 -1.77 -10.40 -11.95
C ALA A 110 -1.89 -10.54 -13.46
N ASP A 111 -3.09 -10.42 -14.00
CA ASP A 111 -3.33 -10.45 -15.43
C ASP A 111 -2.83 -9.14 -16.08
N PRO A 112 -1.80 -9.17 -16.93
CA PRO A 112 -1.19 -7.96 -17.50
C PRO A 112 -2.11 -7.24 -18.51
N ASP A 113 -3.15 -7.92 -18.99
CA ASP A 113 -4.12 -7.36 -19.94
C ASP A 113 -5.29 -6.67 -19.23
N LYS A 114 -5.29 -6.68 -17.89
CA LYS A 114 -6.35 -6.05 -17.08
C LYS A 114 -5.85 -4.85 -16.31
N LYS A 115 -6.74 -3.88 -16.15
CA LYS A 115 -6.49 -2.78 -15.23
C LYS A 115 -6.35 -3.33 -13.81
N THR A 116 -5.18 -3.09 -13.20
CA THR A 116 -4.84 -3.60 -11.87
C THR A 116 -4.54 -2.45 -10.91
N THR A 117 -5.14 -2.52 -9.73
CA THR A 117 -5.00 -1.50 -8.69
C THR A 117 -4.68 -2.18 -7.36
N LEU A 118 -3.61 -1.77 -6.69
CA LEU A 118 -3.39 -2.10 -5.29
C LEU A 118 -4.24 -1.18 -4.41
N VAL A 119 -4.93 -1.77 -3.44
CA VAL A 119 -5.72 -1.05 -2.44
C VAL A 119 -5.14 -1.33 -1.07
N PHE A 120 -4.88 -0.28 -0.32
CA PHE A 120 -4.40 -0.34 1.06
C PHE A 120 -5.47 0.26 1.97
N ASP A 121 -5.93 -0.50 2.95
CA ASP A 121 -6.89 0.00 3.95
C ASP A 121 -6.24 1.01 4.89
N GLY A 122 -4.94 0.88 5.10
CA GLY A 122 -4.10 1.83 5.82
C GLY A 122 -2.65 1.37 5.89
N ALA A 123 -1.73 2.32 5.85
CA ALA A 123 -0.31 2.10 6.11
C ALA A 123 0.27 3.33 6.80
N MET A 124 0.74 3.16 8.02
CA MET A 124 1.27 4.24 8.87
C MET A 124 2.75 4.44 8.60
N SER A 125 3.18 5.60 8.25
CA SER A 125 2.66 6.73 7.47
C SER A 125 3.72 7.04 6.41
N GLU A 126 3.49 7.99 5.50
CA GLU A 126 4.44 8.29 4.41
C GLU A 126 4.78 7.05 3.56
N ALA A 127 3.75 6.24 3.28
CA ALA A 127 3.88 5.00 2.55
C ALA A 127 4.33 5.26 1.09
N ARG A 128 5.43 4.62 0.68
CA ARG A 128 5.89 4.55 -0.71
C ARG A 128 5.69 3.14 -1.22
N VAL A 129 5.02 3.02 -2.33
CA VAL A 129 4.74 1.73 -2.95
C VAL A 129 5.57 1.59 -4.22
N TYR A 130 6.31 0.50 -4.32
CA TYR A 130 7.10 0.16 -5.49
C TYR A 130 6.59 -1.14 -6.10
N VAL A 131 6.51 -1.19 -7.41
CA VAL A 131 6.17 -2.40 -8.16
C VAL A 131 7.24 -2.60 -9.23
N ASN A 132 7.87 -3.76 -9.22
CA ASN A 132 8.93 -4.13 -10.17
C ASN A 132 10.06 -3.08 -10.27
N GLY A 133 10.46 -2.52 -9.12
CA GLY A 133 11.53 -1.54 -8.99
C GLY A 133 11.16 -0.10 -9.36
N LYS A 134 9.89 0.17 -9.63
CA LYS A 134 9.39 1.52 -9.96
C LYS A 134 8.41 2.00 -8.91
N GLU A 135 8.52 3.27 -8.50
CA GLU A 135 7.55 3.88 -7.60
C GLU A 135 6.18 3.96 -8.27
N ALA A 136 5.18 3.32 -7.66
CA ALA A 136 3.79 3.33 -8.12
C ALA A 136 3.02 4.51 -7.54
N CYS A 137 3.19 4.76 -6.24
CA CYS A 137 2.56 5.89 -5.57
C CYS A 137 3.23 6.22 -4.22
N PHE A 138 2.97 7.43 -3.73
CA PHE A 138 3.30 7.90 -2.39
C PHE A 138 2.04 8.36 -1.67
N TRP A 139 1.86 7.93 -0.41
CA TRP A 139 0.72 8.34 0.42
C TRP A 139 1.19 8.80 1.79
N PRO A 140 0.95 10.08 2.17
CA PRO A 140 1.50 10.65 3.40
C PRO A 140 0.73 10.29 4.68
N PHE A 141 -0.57 9.95 4.58
CA PHE A 141 -1.43 9.79 5.74
C PHE A 141 -1.56 8.33 6.18
N GLY A 142 -1.42 8.08 7.49
CA GLY A 142 -1.49 6.73 8.05
C GLY A 142 -2.90 6.20 8.29
N TYR A 143 -3.91 7.07 8.35
CA TYR A 143 -5.26 6.70 8.82
C TYR A 143 -6.32 6.61 7.71
N ASN A 144 -5.94 6.80 6.46
CA ASN A 144 -6.85 6.72 5.34
C ASN A 144 -6.47 5.56 4.43
N SER A 145 -7.48 4.93 3.83
CA SER A 145 -7.25 4.02 2.72
C SER A 145 -6.75 4.78 1.48
N PHE A 146 -5.93 4.13 0.68
CA PHE A 146 -5.45 4.66 -0.59
C PHE A 146 -5.29 3.56 -1.63
N HIS A 147 -5.08 3.94 -2.87
CA HIS A 147 -4.91 3.01 -3.97
C HIS A 147 -3.87 3.50 -4.97
N CYS A 148 -3.19 2.55 -5.60
CA CYS A 148 -2.21 2.79 -6.65
C CYS A 148 -2.61 2.02 -7.90
N ASP A 149 -2.75 2.68 -9.03
CA ASP A 149 -2.85 2.02 -10.33
C ASP A 149 -1.47 1.48 -10.71
N ILE A 150 -1.36 0.18 -10.89
CA ILE A 150 -0.10 -0.50 -11.19
C ILE A 150 -0.08 -1.17 -12.56
N THR A 151 -1.11 -0.92 -13.37
CA THR A 151 -1.33 -1.59 -14.66
C THR A 151 -0.08 -1.58 -15.55
N GLU A 152 0.52 -0.41 -15.72
CA GLU A 152 1.72 -0.23 -16.57
C GLU A 152 3.04 -0.69 -15.92
N LEU A 153 2.97 -1.13 -14.65
CA LEU A 153 4.15 -1.59 -13.91
C LEU A 153 4.25 -3.10 -13.83
N LEU A 154 3.23 -3.83 -14.26
CA LEU A 154 3.22 -5.29 -14.23
C LEU A 154 4.21 -5.88 -15.22
N HIS A 155 4.76 -7.04 -14.89
CA HIS A 155 5.50 -7.86 -15.86
C HIS A 155 4.56 -8.34 -16.98
N LYS A 156 5.07 -8.43 -18.20
CA LYS A 156 4.28 -8.88 -19.36
C LYS A 156 3.72 -10.29 -19.22
N GLU A 157 4.41 -11.13 -18.48
CA GLU A 157 4.00 -12.50 -18.16
C GLU A 157 2.98 -12.54 -17.02
N GLY A 158 2.76 -11.42 -16.33
CA GLY A 158 1.84 -11.30 -15.19
C GLY A 158 2.26 -12.08 -13.95
N LYS A 159 3.53 -12.50 -13.88
CA LYS A 159 4.05 -13.35 -12.82
C LYS A 159 5.10 -12.64 -11.98
N ASP A 160 5.16 -13.00 -10.69
CA ASP A 160 6.19 -12.52 -9.75
C ASP A 160 6.35 -10.98 -9.74
N ASN A 161 5.22 -10.27 -9.81
CA ASN A 161 5.21 -8.82 -9.70
C ASN A 161 5.56 -8.35 -8.31
#